data_d926457c92722516e5eb85af15648af9
#
_entry.id   d926457c92722516e5eb85af15648af9
#
_cell.length_a   1.000
_cell.length_b   1.000
_cell.length_c   1.000
_cell.angle_alpha   90.00
_cell.angle_beta   90.00
_cell.angle_gamma   90.00
#
_symmetry.space_group_name_H-M   'P 1'
#
loop_
_entity.id
_entity.type
_entity.pdbx_description
1 polymer ?
#
loop_
_entity_poly.entity_id
_entity_poly.type
_entity_poly.pdbx_seq_one_letter_code
_entity_poly.pdbx_strand_id
1 'polypeptide(L)'
;MSAAALSVRLDPLSVSLLSLLGFVAVLALYLAQRERLEALARVSILDPLTGLVGGRYLDAELWPARVRGSAPLAVLYVDLDGLKRRNDCFGHAAGDRLIVQAAGVLRACVRRGSDDVVRLHTAGDEFLIVLACPSLERAERIAATLLERLRAVSISASIGVAFTARAEHAPRAALRERAEAALRAAKRDGGGRYAVAAPEADPDETQRLEIAAADGQAVPVFIDETADPTLPYSAGLAARLTRSAEGV
;
A
#
# COMPACT_ATOMS: atom_id res chain seq x y z
N MET A 1 32.00 72.40 9.52
CA MET A 1 32.14 71.14 10.30
C MET A 1 32.15 69.98 9.29
N SER A 2 33.35 69.40 9.08
CA SER A 2 33.56 68.34 8.06
C SER A 2 33.11 66.98 8.63
N ALA A 3 32.17 66.34 7.96
CA ALA A 3 31.80 64.96 8.27
C ALA A 3 32.90 64.05 7.70
N ALA A 4 33.75 63.54 8.58
CA ALA A 4 34.72 62.51 8.24
C ALA A 4 33.97 61.22 7.96
N ALA A 5 33.82 60.83 6.67
CA ALA A 5 33.31 59.55 6.29
C ALA A 5 34.28 58.44 6.73
N LEU A 6 33.90 57.68 7.71
CA LEU A 6 34.64 56.49 8.15
C LEU A 6 34.53 55.41 7.07
N SER A 7 35.48 55.38 6.15
CA SER A 7 35.57 54.31 5.13
C SER A 7 36.23 53.07 5.77
N VAL A 8 35.45 52.14 6.24
CA VAL A 8 35.95 50.83 6.64
C VAL A 8 36.38 50.06 5.37
N ARG A 9 37.70 49.97 5.16
CA ARG A 9 38.24 49.05 4.15
C ARG A 9 38.33 47.66 4.72
N LEU A 10 37.42 46.78 4.28
CA LEU A 10 37.53 45.36 4.62
C LEU A 10 38.62 44.73 3.75
N ASP A 11 39.51 43.96 4.38
CA ASP A 11 40.50 43.18 3.64
C ASP A 11 39.83 42.01 2.89
N PRO A 12 40.42 41.44 1.82
CA PRO A 12 39.83 40.37 1.04
C PRO A 12 39.41 39.12 1.84
N LEU A 13 40.15 38.82 2.90
CA LEU A 13 39.85 37.67 3.78
C LEU A 13 38.56 37.91 4.56
N SER A 14 38.39 39.12 5.13
CA SER A 14 37.17 39.52 5.81
C SER A 14 35.94 39.51 4.95
N VAL A 15 36.06 39.94 3.67
CA VAL A 15 34.97 39.86 2.66
C VAL A 15 34.62 38.42 2.35
N SER A 16 35.62 37.57 2.15
CA SER A 16 35.39 36.13 1.88
C SER A 16 34.74 35.43 3.06
N LEU A 17 35.14 35.71 4.29
CA LEU A 17 34.58 35.14 5.50
C LEU A 17 33.13 35.58 5.71
N LEU A 18 32.81 36.87 5.47
CA LEU A 18 31.44 37.38 5.55
C LEU A 18 30.52 36.72 4.49
N SER A 19 31.06 36.55 3.27
CA SER A 19 30.32 35.86 2.21
C SER A 19 30.05 34.41 2.54
N LEU A 20 31.04 33.71 3.10
CA LEU A 20 30.86 32.32 3.56
C LEU A 20 29.85 32.20 4.70
N LEU A 21 29.92 33.10 5.69
CA LEU A 21 28.94 33.14 6.78
C LEU A 21 27.53 33.44 6.27
N GLY A 22 27.40 34.37 5.32
CA GLY A 22 26.13 34.68 4.67
C GLY A 22 25.56 33.46 3.93
N PHE A 23 26.41 32.76 3.17
CA PHE A 23 25.99 31.52 2.48
C PHE A 23 25.54 30.43 3.46
N VAL A 24 26.31 30.19 4.52
CA VAL A 24 25.96 29.21 5.56
C VAL A 24 24.63 29.57 6.25
N ALA A 25 24.41 30.85 6.56
CA ALA A 25 23.17 31.32 7.17
C ALA A 25 21.95 31.11 6.23
N VAL A 26 22.09 31.41 4.93
CA VAL A 26 21.04 31.20 3.94
C VAL A 26 20.77 29.71 3.76
N LEU A 27 21.81 28.89 3.70
CA LEU A 27 21.67 27.43 3.59
C LEU A 27 20.97 26.85 4.83
N ALA A 28 21.37 27.28 6.03
CA ALA A 28 20.74 26.84 7.28
C ALA A 28 19.25 27.22 7.32
N LEU A 29 18.92 28.46 6.92
CA LEU A 29 17.52 28.91 6.84
C LEU A 29 16.71 28.10 5.81
N TYR A 30 17.30 27.82 4.66
CA TYR A 30 16.67 26.99 3.62
C TYR A 30 16.39 25.57 4.14
N LEU A 31 17.36 24.94 4.79
CA LEU A 31 17.20 23.61 5.36
C LEU A 31 16.11 23.58 6.45
N ALA A 32 16.12 24.58 7.35
CA ALA A 32 15.11 24.72 8.40
C ALA A 32 13.69 24.93 7.82
N GLN A 33 13.56 25.75 6.78
CA GLN A 33 12.28 25.93 6.08
C GLN A 33 11.82 24.66 5.37
N ARG A 34 12.74 23.94 4.73
CA ARG A 34 12.45 22.66 4.10
C ARG A 34 11.94 21.63 5.10
N GLU A 35 12.63 21.46 6.24
CA GLU A 35 12.18 20.58 7.32
C GLU A 35 10.79 20.98 7.87
N ARG A 36 10.53 22.27 8.00
CA ARG A 36 9.21 22.77 8.44
C ARG A 36 8.12 22.49 7.42
N LEU A 37 8.39 22.65 6.12
CA LEU A 37 7.46 22.31 5.05
C LEU A 37 7.20 20.81 4.96
N GLU A 38 8.24 19.99 5.12
CA GLU A 38 8.11 18.53 5.19
C GLU A 38 7.31 18.10 6.43
N ALA A 39 7.53 18.75 7.59
CA ALA A 39 6.74 18.51 8.79
C ALA A 39 5.28 18.91 8.60
N LEU A 40 4.98 20.05 7.98
CA LEU A 40 3.61 20.48 7.66
C LEU A 40 2.96 19.55 6.63
N ALA A 41 3.73 19.05 5.65
CA ALA A 41 3.25 18.07 4.68
C ALA A 41 2.96 16.69 5.31
N ARG A 42 3.65 16.33 6.41
CA ARG A 42 3.35 15.13 7.22
C ARG A 42 2.07 15.27 8.02
N VAL A 43 1.62 16.48 8.33
CA VAL A 43 0.40 16.76 9.11
C VAL A 43 -0.87 16.64 8.27
N SER A 44 -0.80 16.57 6.95
CA SER A 44 -1.99 16.28 6.13
C SER A 44 -2.37 14.80 6.24
N ILE A 45 -3.05 14.45 7.33
CA ILE A 45 -3.57 13.10 7.58
C ILE A 45 -4.60 12.70 6.53
N LEU A 46 -5.34 13.68 6.03
CA LEU A 46 -6.46 13.46 5.13
C LEU A 46 -6.12 13.90 3.69
N ASP A 47 -6.61 13.14 2.74
CA ASP A 47 -6.61 13.52 1.34
C ASP A 47 -7.60 14.70 1.11
N PRO A 48 -7.15 15.81 0.51
CA PRO A 48 -7.97 17.03 0.42
C PRO A 48 -9.20 16.87 -0.49
N LEU A 49 -9.19 15.93 -1.43
CA LEU A 49 -10.30 15.71 -2.34
C LEU A 49 -11.39 14.84 -1.72
N THR A 50 -11.01 13.77 -1.05
CA THR A 50 -11.94 12.73 -0.58
C THR A 50 -12.20 12.78 0.93
N GLY A 51 -11.36 13.46 1.70
CA GLY A 51 -11.39 13.44 3.16
C GLY A 51 -11.05 12.06 3.76
N LEU A 52 -10.56 11.12 2.97
CA LEU A 52 -10.04 9.85 3.44
C LEU A 52 -8.64 10.03 4.03
N VAL A 53 -8.17 9.03 4.73
CA VAL A 53 -6.78 8.96 5.16
C VAL A 53 -5.86 8.95 3.94
N GLY A 54 -4.79 9.73 3.97
CA GLY A 54 -3.78 9.77 2.93
C GLY A 54 -2.73 8.67 3.07
N GLY A 55 -2.11 8.25 1.96
CA GLY A 55 -1.13 7.18 1.94
C GLY A 55 0.08 7.41 2.85
N ARG A 56 0.50 8.67 3.04
CA ARG A 56 1.61 9.00 3.95
C ARG A 56 1.30 8.67 5.41
N TYR A 57 0.07 8.93 5.84
CA TYR A 57 -0.37 8.61 7.20
C TYR A 57 -0.53 7.09 7.40
N LEU A 58 -0.98 6.38 6.36
CA LEU A 58 -0.97 4.92 6.36
C LEU A 58 0.40 4.38 6.74
N ASP A 59 1.45 4.90 6.11
CA ASP A 59 2.81 4.40 6.26
C ASP A 59 3.42 4.76 7.62
N ALA A 60 3.19 5.98 8.09
CA ALA A 60 3.82 6.51 9.30
C ALA A 60 3.17 6.00 10.60
N GLU A 61 1.84 5.89 10.62
CA GLU A 61 1.10 5.71 11.88
C GLU A 61 0.13 4.53 11.84
N LEU A 62 -0.69 4.44 10.78
CA LEU A 62 -1.81 3.51 10.77
C LEU A 62 -1.34 2.07 10.64
N TRP A 63 -0.42 1.77 9.73
CA TRP A 63 0.10 0.43 9.55
C TRP A 63 0.85 -0.10 10.78
N PRO A 64 1.80 0.65 11.39
CA PRO A 64 2.44 0.23 12.63
C PRO A 64 1.44 -0.05 13.76
N ALA A 65 0.34 0.69 13.83
CA ALA A 65 -0.70 0.45 14.82
C ALA A 65 -1.45 -0.87 14.56
N ARG A 66 -1.73 -1.21 13.30
CA ARG A 66 -2.48 -2.42 12.92
C ARG A 66 -1.67 -3.70 13.12
N VAL A 67 -0.36 -3.68 12.86
CA VAL A 67 0.49 -4.88 12.98
C VAL A 67 0.95 -5.18 14.41
N ARG A 68 0.85 -4.23 15.35
CA ARG A 68 1.22 -4.45 16.76
C ARG A 68 0.37 -5.49 17.49
N GLY A 69 -0.79 -5.82 16.96
CA GLY A 69 -1.71 -6.75 17.61
C GLY A 69 -1.92 -7.98 16.79
N SER A 70 -1.03 -8.92 16.66
CA SER A 70 -1.13 -10.29 16.05
C SER A 70 -2.46 -10.72 15.40
N ALA A 71 -3.38 -9.78 15.18
CA ALA A 71 -4.70 -10.05 14.66
C ALA A 71 -4.65 -10.28 13.15
N PRO A 72 -5.51 -11.18 12.61
CA PRO A 72 -5.63 -11.35 11.18
C PRO A 72 -5.99 -10.06 10.45
N LEU A 73 -5.31 -9.79 9.33
CA LEU A 73 -5.54 -8.63 8.49
C LEU A 73 -5.81 -9.01 7.04
N ALA A 74 -6.68 -8.25 6.38
CA ALA A 74 -6.77 -8.25 4.93
C ALA A 74 -6.49 -6.86 4.37
N VAL A 75 -5.85 -6.83 3.21
CA VAL A 75 -5.61 -5.63 2.41
C VAL A 75 -6.35 -5.78 1.09
N LEU A 76 -7.18 -4.79 0.77
CA LEU A 76 -7.84 -4.67 -0.51
C LEU A 76 -7.22 -3.48 -1.26
N TYR A 77 -6.58 -3.77 -2.39
CA TYR A 77 -6.09 -2.73 -3.30
C TYR A 77 -7.18 -2.48 -4.35
N VAL A 78 -7.71 -1.27 -4.38
CA VAL A 78 -8.85 -0.88 -5.23
C VAL A 78 -8.42 0.16 -6.24
N ASP A 79 -8.81 0.00 -7.49
CA ASP A 79 -8.55 0.95 -8.57
C ASP A 79 -9.81 1.14 -9.42
N LEU A 80 -10.13 2.40 -9.74
CA LEU A 80 -11.32 2.73 -10.51
C LEU A 80 -11.08 2.52 -12.01
N ASP A 81 -11.89 1.66 -12.63
CA ASP A 81 -11.73 1.38 -14.04
C ASP A 81 -12.13 2.56 -14.93
N GLY A 82 -11.27 2.93 -15.87
CA GLY A 82 -11.59 3.89 -16.91
C GLY A 82 -11.59 5.36 -16.48
N LEU A 83 -11.00 5.73 -15.34
CA LEU A 83 -10.89 7.13 -14.90
C LEU A 83 -10.21 8.00 -15.95
N LYS A 84 -9.13 7.53 -16.60
CA LYS A 84 -8.46 8.28 -17.66
C LYS A 84 -9.41 8.62 -18.80
N ARG A 85 -10.15 7.65 -19.32
CA ARG A 85 -11.15 7.87 -20.39
C ARG A 85 -12.23 8.87 -19.96
N ARG A 86 -12.66 8.82 -18.70
CA ARG A 86 -13.64 9.78 -18.16
C ARG A 86 -13.05 11.19 -18.12
N ASN A 87 -11.81 11.35 -17.69
CA ASN A 87 -11.10 12.64 -17.71
C ASN A 87 -10.95 13.19 -19.12
N ASP A 88 -10.57 12.34 -20.07
CA ASP A 88 -10.38 12.72 -21.47
C ASP A 88 -11.71 13.16 -22.13
N CYS A 89 -12.83 12.51 -21.78
CA CYS A 89 -14.15 12.83 -22.36
C CYS A 89 -14.86 14.00 -21.65
N PHE A 90 -14.72 14.15 -20.32
CA PHE A 90 -15.56 15.04 -19.51
C PHE A 90 -14.75 16.00 -18.61
N GLY A 91 -13.42 16.01 -18.76
CA GLY A 91 -12.51 16.85 -17.99
C GLY A 91 -12.23 16.32 -16.56
N HIS A 92 -11.15 16.81 -15.96
CA HIS A 92 -10.68 16.37 -14.64
C HIS A 92 -11.72 16.55 -13.53
N ALA A 93 -12.52 17.60 -13.57
CA ALA A 93 -13.60 17.79 -12.58
C ALA A 93 -14.65 16.65 -12.58
N ALA A 94 -14.82 15.95 -13.71
CA ALA A 94 -15.70 14.78 -13.77
C ALA A 94 -15.05 13.54 -13.14
N GLY A 95 -13.74 13.39 -13.30
CA GLY A 95 -12.95 12.36 -12.60
C GLY A 95 -12.92 12.58 -11.09
N ASP A 96 -12.70 13.83 -10.65
CA ASP A 96 -12.70 14.18 -9.24
C ASP A 96 -14.05 13.83 -8.56
N ARG A 97 -15.17 14.13 -9.22
CA ARG A 97 -16.49 13.73 -8.71
C ARG A 97 -16.64 12.21 -8.60
N LEU A 98 -16.13 11.46 -9.57
CA LEU A 98 -16.13 10.00 -9.53
C LEU A 98 -15.33 9.48 -8.34
N ILE A 99 -14.12 10.01 -8.12
CA ILE A 99 -13.24 9.65 -7.01
C ILE A 99 -13.92 9.93 -5.67
N VAL A 100 -14.54 11.11 -5.50
CA VAL A 100 -15.28 11.48 -4.27
C VAL A 100 -16.46 10.54 -4.03
N GLN A 101 -17.21 10.22 -5.08
CA GLN A 101 -18.35 9.31 -4.98
C GLN A 101 -17.88 7.89 -4.61
N ALA A 102 -16.82 7.39 -5.25
CA ALA A 102 -16.23 6.10 -4.91
C ALA A 102 -15.75 6.07 -3.45
N ALA A 103 -15.02 7.08 -3.01
CA ALA A 103 -14.54 7.22 -1.63
C ALA A 103 -15.70 7.13 -0.62
N GLY A 104 -16.82 7.78 -0.91
CA GLY A 104 -18.05 7.72 -0.10
C GLY A 104 -18.61 6.29 0.00
N VAL A 105 -18.67 5.57 -1.11
CA VAL A 105 -19.13 4.17 -1.14
C VAL A 105 -18.19 3.26 -0.36
N LEU A 106 -16.88 3.36 -0.60
CA LEU A 106 -15.87 2.54 0.09
C LEU A 106 -15.94 2.74 1.60
N ARG A 107 -16.03 4.01 2.05
CA ARG A 107 -16.13 4.35 3.47
C ARG A 107 -17.43 3.84 4.13
N ALA A 108 -18.54 3.81 3.39
CA ALA A 108 -19.82 3.33 3.90
C ALA A 108 -19.87 1.79 4.06
N CYS A 109 -19.01 1.05 3.37
CA CYS A 109 -18.99 -0.40 3.38
C CYS A 109 -18.06 -1.01 4.44
N VAL A 110 -17.22 -0.21 5.10
CA VAL A 110 -16.25 -0.68 6.09
C VAL A 110 -16.66 -0.23 7.51
N ARG A 111 -16.16 -0.94 8.52
CA ARG A 111 -16.47 -0.64 9.92
C ARG A 111 -15.62 0.50 10.43
N ARG A 112 -16.25 1.51 11.00
CA ARG A 112 -15.55 2.64 11.62
C ARG A 112 -14.74 2.16 12.83
N GLY A 113 -13.48 2.64 12.93
CA GLY A 113 -12.59 2.39 14.06
C GLY A 113 -11.80 1.08 13.97
N SER A 114 -12.29 0.06 13.24
CA SER A 114 -11.56 -1.19 13.03
C SER A 114 -10.97 -1.34 11.63
N ASP A 115 -11.59 -0.70 10.64
CA ASP A 115 -11.19 -0.80 9.25
C ASP A 115 -10.85 0.61 8.72
N ASP A 116 -9.88 0.70 7.83
CA ASP A 116 -9.42 1.97 7.29
C ASP A 116 -9.52 1.99 5.77
N VAL A 117 -9.98 3.12 5.23
CA VAL A 117 -9.96 3.41 3.79
C VAL A 117 -8.98 4.54 3.54
N VAL A 118 -8.01 4.28 2.71
CA VAL A 118 -6.88 5.16 2.41
C VAL A 118 -6.87 5.48 0.93
N ARG A 119 -6.69 6.75 0.57
CA ARG A 119 -6.33 7.12 -0.80
C ARG A 119 -4.82 7.17 -0.90
N LEU A 120 -4.23 6.34 -1.77
CA LEU A 120 -2.77 6.16 -1.81
C LEU A 120 -2.05 7.37 -2.37
N HIS A 121 -2.58 7.96 -3.44
CA HIS A 121 -1.97 9.08 -4.15
C HIS A 121 -2.98 10.19 -4.43
N THR A 122 -2.60 11.44 -4.19
CA THR A 122 -3.45 12.62 -4.40
C THR A 122 -3.87 12.83 -5.87
N ALA A 123 -3.12 12.30 -6.83
CA ALA A 123 -3.41 12.41 -8.25
C ALA A 123 -3.96 11.11 -8.86
N GLY A 124 -4.17 10.05 -8.05
CA GLY A 124 -4.55 8.72 -8.53
C GLY A 124 -5.99 8.33 -8.15
N ASP A 125 -6.41 7.23 -8.71
CA ASP A 125 -7.67 6.50 -8.49
C ASP A 125 -7.51 5.26 -7.61
N GLU A 126 -6.37 5.16 -6.94
CA GLU A 126 -5.98 4.02 -6.14
C GLU A 126 -6.34 4.21 -4.67
N PHE A 127 -7.04 3.22 -4.14
CA PHE A 127 -7.39 3.15 -2.73
C PHE A 127 -6.83 1.87 -2.10
N LEU A 128 -6.50 1.96 -0.84
CA LEU A 128 -6.17 0.80 -0.02
C LEU A 128 -7.17 0.69 1.13
N ILE A 129 -7.70 -0.50 1.33
CA ILE A 129 -8.57 -0.78 2.47
C ILE A 129 -7.85 -1.77 3.37
N VAL A 130 -7.66 -1.40 4.62
CA VAL A 130 -7.08 -2.27 5.64
C VAL A 130 -8.21 -2.76 6.54
N LEU A 131 -8.45 -4.06 6.55
CA LEU A 131 -9.52 -4.70 7.30
C LEU A 131 -8.96 -5.49 8.48
N ALA A 132 -9.46 -5.24 9.67
CA ALA A 132 -9.35 -6.19 10.78
C ALA A 132 -10.32 -7.36 10.50
N CYS A 133 -9.81 -8.46 9.95
CA CYS A 133 -10.62 -9.47 9.31
C CYS A 133 -10.21 -10.88 9.75
N PRO A 134 -11.13 -11.71 10.30
CA PRO A 134 -10.78 -13.00 10.86
C PRO A 134 -10.46 -14.09 9.81
N SER A 135 -10.86 -13.90 8.55
CA SER A 135 -10.65 -14.89 7.50
C SER A 135 -10.64 -14.27 6.09
N LEU A 136 -10.04 -14.99 5.15
CA LEU A 136 -10.03 -14.62 3.74
C LEU A 136 -11.45 -14.52 3.16
N GLU A 137 -12.32 -15.48 3.46
CA GLU A 137 -13.69 -15.53 2.93
C GLU A 137 -14.50 -14.29 3.34
N ARG A 138 -14.19 -13.73 4.52
CA ARG A 138 -14.82 -12.47 4.95
C ARG A 138 -14.28 -11.29 4.13
N ALA A 139 -12.98 -11.26 3.83
CA ALA A 139 -12.39 -10.24 2.99
C ALA A 139 -12.96 -10.28 1.56
N GLU A 140 -13.15 -11.46 1.01
CA GLU A 140 -13.77 -11.67 -0.31
C GLU A 140 -15.23 -11.20 -0.35
N ARG A 141 -16.01 -11.52 0.69
CA ARG A 141 -17.39 -11.01 0.80
C ARG A 141 -17.44 -9.48 0.85
N ILE A 142 -16.48 -8.85 1.54
CA ILE A 142 -16.39 -7.39 1.57
C ILE A 142 -16.02 -6.86 0.18
N ALA A 143 -15.05 -7.46 -0.50
CA ALA A 143 -14.66 -7.08 -1.86
C ALA A 143 -15.83 -7.19 -2.85
N ALA A 144 -16.59 -8.30 -2.79
CA ALA A 144 -17.79 -8.48 -3.60
C ALA A 144 -18.86 -7.40 -3.32
N THR A 145 -19.11 -7.11 -2.05
CA THR A 145 -20.07 -6.07 -1.63
C THR A 145 -19.63 -4.68 -2.11
N LEU A 146 -18.34 -4.37 -2.02
CA LEU A 146 -17.78 -3.10 -2.52
C LEU A 146 -18.03 -2.94 -4.02
N LEU A 147 -17.74 -3.96 -4.82
CA LEU A 147 -17.98 -3.95 -6.27
C LEU A 147 -19.46 -3.80 -6.61
N GLU A 148 -20.33 -4.49 -5.91
CA GLU A 148 -21.78 -4.37 -6.08
C GLU A 148 -22.27 -2.95 -5.79
N ARG A 149 -21.84 -2.36 -4.67
CA ARG A 149 -22.22 -1.00 -4.27
C ARG A 149 -21.66 0.06 -5.23
N LEU A 150 -20.42 -0.12 -5.71
CA LEU A 150 -19.85 0.78 -6.72
C LEU A 150 -20.62 0.68 -8.03
N ARG A 151 -20.97 -0.53 -8.50
CA ARG A 151 -21.80 -0.72 -9.70
C ARG A 151 -23.17 -0.08 -9.57
N ALA A 152 -23.80 -0.14 -8.40
CA ALA A 152 -25.10 0.48 -8.13
C ALA A 152 -25.11 2.00 -8.36
N VAL A 153 -23.93 2.64 -8.28
CA VAL A 153 -23.73 4.07 -8.58
C VAL A 153 -22.98 4.29 -9.91
N SER A 154 -22.98 3.29 -10.80
CA SER A 154 -22.35 3.34 -12.13
C SER A 154 -20.83 3.56 -12.10
N ILE A 155 -20.16 3.07 -11.07
CA ILE A 155 -18.70 3.07 -10.96
C ILE A 155 -18.19 1.64 -11.14
N SER A 156 -17.29 1.43 -12.12
CA SER A 156 -16.52 0.21 -12.25
C SER A 156 -15.22 0.33 -11.47
N ALA A 157 -14.84 -0.73 -10.78
CA ALA A 157 -13.57 -0.83 -10.08
C ALA A 157 -13.05 -2.26 -10.12
N SER A 158 -11.74 -2.40 -10.01
CA SER A 158 -11.06 -3.68 -9.84
C SER A 158 -10.43 -3.76 -8.47
N ILE A 159 -10.43 -4.94 -7.84
CA ILE A 159 -9.94 -5.12 -6.47
C ILE A 159 -8.97 -6.31 -6.41
N GLY A 160 -7.79 -6.09 -5.81
CA GLY A 160 -6.91 -7.17 -5.40
C GLY A 160 -7.00 -7.40 -3.91
N VAL A 161 -7.19 -8.65 -3.48
CA VAL A 161 -7.34 -9.05 -2.08
C VAL A 161 -6.11 -9.81 -1.63
N ALA A 162 -5.48 -9.40 -0.53
CA ALA A 162 -4.46 -10.18 0.17
C ALA A 162 -4.83 -10.33 1.64
N PHE A 163 -4.57 -11.49 2.20
CA PHE A 163 -4.88 -11.83 3.59
C PHE A 163 -3.64 -12.40 4.28
N THR A 164 -3.53 -12.14 5.58
CA THR A 164 -2.59 -12.79 6.50
C THR A 164 -3.31 -13.15 7.80
N ALA A 165 -3.05 -14.35 8.29
CA ALA A 165 -3.58 -14.80 9.59
C ALA A 165 -2.82 -14.17 10.76
N ARG A 166 -1.57 -13.70 10.53
CA ARG A 166 -0.69 -13.11 11.55
C ARG A 166 -0.07 -11.83 11.00
N ALA A 167 -0.60 -10.68 11.40
CA ALA A 167 -0.15 -9.39 10.92
C ALA A 167 1.32 -9.08 11.27
N GLU A 168 1.81 -9.57 12.40
CA GLU A 168 3.19 -9.36 12.86
C GLU A 168 4.26 -9.99 11.97
N HIS A 169 3.92 -11.05 11.24
CA HIS A 169 4.85 -11.76 10.35
C HIS A 169 4.79 -11.27 8.91
N ALA A 170 3.79 -10.46 8.54
CA ALA A 170 3.64 -9.97 7.18
C ALA A 170 4.21 -8.55 7.04
N PRO A 171 5.39 -8.37 6.41
CA PRO A 171 5.87 -7.05 6.06
C PRO A 171 4.80 -6.32 5.24
N ARG A 172 4.52 -5.05 5.59
CA ARG A 172 3.53 -4.23 4.87
C ARG A 172 3.73 -4.26 3.36
N ALA A 173 4.98 -4.13 2.93
CA ALA A 173 5.34 -4.14 1.51
C ALA A 173 4.87 -5.43 0.85
N ALA A 174 5.15 -6.59 1.43
CA ALA A 174 4.77 -7.89 0.88
C ALA A 174 3.24 -8.05 0.78
N LEU A 175 2.48 -7.69 1.82
CA LEU A 175 1.02 -7.81 1.80
C LEU A 175 0.40 -6.85 0.77
N ARG A 176 0.93 -5.62 0.67
CA ARG A 176 0.51 -4.66 -0.34
C ARG A 176 0.84 -5.14 -1.75
N GLU A 177 2.07 -5.62 -2.00
CA GLU A 177 2.51 -6.12 -3.30
C GLU A 177 1.67 -7.33 -3.76
N ARG A 178 1.32 -8.22 -2.85
CA ARG A 178 0.41 -9.35 -3.11
C ARG A 178 -0.97 -8.86 -3.54
N ALA A 179 -1.55 -7.89 -2.81
CA ALA A 179 -2.83 -7.29 -3.17
C ALA A 179 -2.76 -6.59 -4.53
N GLU A 180 -1.68 -5.86 -4.82
CA GLU A 180 -1.47 -5.19 -6.10
C GLU A 180 -1.30 -6.19 -7.25
N ALA A 181 -0.59 -7.31 -7.04
CA ALA A 181 -0.48 -8.37 -8.03
C ALA A 181 -1.84 -9.01 -8.35
N ALA A 182 -2.68 -9.23 -7.34
CA ALA A 182 -4.04 -9.70 -7.51
C ALA A 182 -4.92 -8.67 -8.27
N LEU A 183 -4.78 -7.37 -7.97
CA LEU A 183 -5.45 -6.31 -8.73
C LEU A 183 -5.07 -6.35 -10.21
N ARG A 184 -3.78 -6.51 -10.52
CA ARG A 184 -3.32 -6.66 -11.90
C ARG A 184 -3.95 -7.88 -12.59
N ALA A 185 -4.15 -8.98 -11.87
CA ALA A 185 -4.87 -10.15 -12.39
C ALA A 185 -6.34 -9.81 -12.68
N ALA A 186 -7.05 -9.20 -11.73
CA ALA A 186 -8.44 -8.77 -11.93
C ALA A 186 -8.60 -7.86 -13.16
N LYS A 187 -7.66 -6.93 -13.38
CA LYS A 187 -7.65 -6.05 -14.57
C LYS A 187 -7.39 -6.80 -15.87
N ARG A 188 -6.43 -7.75 -15.89
CA ARG A 188 -6.17 -8.60 -17.08
C ARG A 188 -7.38 -9.42 -17.49
N ASP A 189 -8.17 -9.86 -16.52
CA ASP A 189 -9.39 -10.66 -16.73
C ASP A 189 -10.62 -9.80 -17.11
N GLY A 190 -10.41 -8.56 -17.52
CA GLY A 190 -11.42 -7.65 -18.03
C GLY A 190 -11.92 -6.59 -17.06
N GLY A 191 -11.37 -6.51 -15.84
CA GLY A 191 -11.75 -5.51 -14.82
C GLY A 191 -13.14 -5.74 -14.22
N GLY A 192 -13.59 -4.78 -13.42
CA GLY A 192 -14.89 -4.82 -12.77
C GLY A 192 -15.09 -6.00 -11.80
N ARG A 193 -14.01 -6.56 -11.26
CA ARG A 193 -14.01 -7.76 -10.41
C ARG A 193 -12.95 -7.70 -9.32
N TYR A 194 -12.99 -8.66 -8.41
CA TYR A 194 -11.86 -8.88 -7.52
C TYR A 194 -11.09 -10.15 -7.92
N ALA A 195 -9.81 -10.18 -7.51
CA ALA A 195 -8.98 -11.37 -7.51
C ALA A 195 -8.27 -11.48 -6.15
N VAL A 196 -7.94 -12.71 -5.77
CA VAL A 196 -7.29 -13.02 -4.49
C VAL A 196 -5.82 -13.35 -4.76
N ALA A 197 -4.94 -12.79 -3.95
CA ALA A 197 -3.53 -13.17 -3.96
C ALA A 197 -3.35 -14.58 -3.42
N ALA A 198 -2.36 -15.30 -3.96
CA ALA A 198 -1.97 -16.59 -3.41
C ALA A 198 -1.70 -16.46 -1.90
N PRO A 199 -2.05 -17.49 -1.10
CA PRO A 199 -1.74 -17.52 0.34
C PRO A 199 -0.24 -17.26 0.56
N GLU A 200 0.08 -16.62 1.68
CA GLU A 200 1.46 -16.51 2.12
C GLU A 200 1.94 -17.90 2.55
N ALA A 201 3.10 -18.33 2.07
CA ALA A 201 3.72 -19.55 2.58
C ALA A 201 3.98 -19.34 4.08
N ASP A 202 3.48 -20.23 4.92
CA ASP A 202 3.74 -20.17 6.35
C ASP A 202 5.25 -20.40 6.58
N PRO A 203 6.00 -19.43 7.15
CA PRO A 203 7.43 -19.62 7.40
C PRO A 203 7.72 -20.84 8.25
N ASP A 204 6.86 -21.16 9.22
CA ASP A 204 6.99 -22.33 10.07
C ASP A 204 6.77 -23.63 9.28
N GLU A 205 5.86 -23.64 8.32
CA GLU A 205 5.63 -24.80 7.45
C GLU A 205 6.79 -24.99 6.48
N THR A 206 7.31 -23.91 5.90
CA THR A 206 8.50 -23.96 5.03
C THR A 206 9.71 -24.48 5.79
N GLN A 207 9.97 -23.99 7.00
CA GLN A 207 11.07 -24.44 7.84
C GLN A 207 10.91 -25.90 8.28
N ARG A 208 9.69 -26.35 8.60
CA ARG A 208 9.40 -27.76 8.91
C ARG A 208 9.65 -28.67 7.72
N LEU A 209 9.28 -28.25 6.51
CA LEU A 209 9.51 -29.01 5.28
C LEU A 209 11.01 -29.06 4.94
N GLU A 210 11.75 -27.97 5.12
CA GLU A 210 13.21 -27.94 4.93
C GLU A 210 13.94 -28.85 5.93
N ILE A 211 13.54 -28.84 7.20
CA ILE A 211 14.10 -29.73 8.24
C ILE A 211 13.77 -31.19 7.91
N ALA A 212 12.54 -31.51 7.55
CA ALA A 212 12.14 -32.87 7.19
C ALA A 212 12.88 -33.39 5.95
N ALA A 213 13.14 -32.52 4.96
CA ALA A 213 13.94 -32.86 3.79
C ALA A 213 15.42 -33.07 4.14
N ALA A 214 15.98 -32.28 5.07
CA ALA A 214 17.36 -32.41 5.53
C ALA A 214 17.58 -33.70 6.37
N ASP A 215 16.55 -34.13 7.11
CA ASP A 215 16.60 -35.36 7.93
C ASP A 215 16.30 -36.63 7.12
N GLY A 216 16.13 -36.55 5.79
CA GLY A 216 15.88 -37.69 4.91
C GLY A 216 14.55 -38.41 5.18
N GLN A 217 13.62 -37.79 5.91
CA GLN A 217 12.28 -38.31 6.06
C GLN A 217 11.51 -38.06 4.77
N ALA A 218 11.04 -39.15 4.12
CA ALA A 218 10.16 -39.05 2.97
C ALA A 218 8.88 -38.34 3.36
N VAL A 219 8.72 -37.11 2.93
CA VAL A 219 7.45 -36.37 3.02
C VAL A 219 6.52 -37.05 2.02
N PRO A 220 5.35 -37.60 2.44
CA PRO A 220 4.44 -38.25 1.52
C PRO A 220 3.93 -37.21 0.49
N VAL A 221 4.39 -37.31 -0.74
CA VAL A 221 3.92 -36.48 -1.84
C VAL A 221 2.67 -37.16 -2.38
N PHE A 222 1.51 -36.67 -2.01
CA PHE A 222 0.28 -36.98 -2.74
C PHE A 222 0.26 -36.14 -4.03
N ILE A 223 0.72 -36.72 -5.13
CA ILE A 223 0.48 -36.17 -6.46
C ILE A 223 -0.90 -36.66 -6.89
N ASP A 224 -1.92 -35.88 -6.62
CA ASP A 224 -3.21 -36.05 -7.29
C ASP A 224 -3.18 -35.18 -8.55
N GLU A 225 -3.05 -35.82 -9.73
CA GLU A 225 -3.11 -35.15 -11.03
C GLU A 225 -4.50 -34.59 -11.37
N THR A 226 -5.49 -34.83 -10.53
CA THR A 226 -6.84 -34.25 -10.59
C THR A 226 -7.00 -33.12 -9.57
N ALA A 227 -6.01 -32.23 -9.47
CA ALA A 227 -5.96 -31.19 -8.46
C ALA A 227 -7.31 -30.49 -8.26
N ASP A 228 -7.99 -30.84 -7.21
CA ASP A 228 -9.13 -30.10 -6.67
C ASP A 228 -8.65 -28.69 -6.32
N PRO A 229 -9.20 -27.64 -6.94
CA PRO A 229 -8.81 -26.25 -6.67
C PRO A 229 -9.07 -25.81 -5.21
N THR A 230 -9.61 -26.69 -4.37
CA THR A 230 -9.88 -26.46 -2.94
C THR A 230 -8.75 -26.90 -2.03
N LEU A 231 -7.68 -27.56 -2.55
CA LEU A 231 -6.56 -28.00 -1.71
C LEU A 231 -5.65 -26.82 -1.31
N PRO A 232 -5.18 -26.78 -0.05
CA PRO A 232 -4.32 -25.71 0.41
C PRO A 232 -2.98 -25.69 -0.32
N TYR A 233 -2.45 -24.49 -0.56
CA TYR A 233 -1.23 -24.18 -1.31
C TYR A 233 0.04 -24.93 -0.84
N SER A 234 0.08 -25.40 0.39
CA SER A 234 1.10 -26.26 0.99
C SER A 234 1.42 -27.51 0.15
N ALA A 235 0.43 -28.12 -0.50
CA ALA A 235 0.62 -29.26 -1.38
C ALA A 235 1.44 -28.93 -2.64
N GLY A 236 1.28 -27.72 -3.20
CA GLY A 236 2.02 -27.26 -4.39
C GLY A 236 3.48 -26.92 -4.11
N LEU A 237 3.80 -26.47 -2.90
CA LEU A 237 5.16 -26.13 -2.49
C LEU A 237 5.96 -27.42 -2.23
N ALA A 238 5.36 -28.41 -1.56
CA ALA A 238 5.97 -29.73 -1.34
C ALA A 238 6.35 -30.42 -2.67
N ALA A 239 5.49 -30.35 -3.69
CA ALA A 239 5.74 -30.90 -5.02
C ALA A 239 6.88 -30.19 -5.79
N ARG A 240 7.18 -28.93 -5.48
CA ARG A 240 8.33 -28.20 -6.06
C ARG A 240 9.64 -28.54 -5.40
N LEU A 241 9.65 -28.74 -4.08
CA LEU A 241 10.84 -29.09 -3.32
C LEU A 241 11.34 -30.51 -3.61
N THR A 242 10.43 -31.49 -3.80
CA THR A 242 10.80 -32.85 -4.18
C THR A 242 11.40 -32.95 -5.59
N ARG A 243 10.92 -32.17 -6.57
CA ARG A 243 11.54 -32.12 -7.92
C ARG A 243 12.94 -31.52 -7.93
N SER A 244 13.26 -30.64 -6.96
CA SER A 244 14.59 -30.07 -6.82
C SER A 244 15.59 -31.04 -6.19
N ALA A 245 15.13 -31.98 -5.38
CA ALA A 245 15.96 -33.00 -4.74
C ALA A 245 16.29 -34.21 -5.65
N GLU A 246 15.47 -34.49 -6.67
CA GLU A 246 15.69 -35.57 -7.65
C GLU A 246 16.57 -35.15 -8.83
N GLY A 247 16.97 -33.88 -8.93
CA GLY A 247 17.74 -33.28 -10.01
C GLY A 247 19.23 -33.03 -9.69
N VAL A 248 19.80 -33.65 -8.65
CA VAL A 248 21.22 -33.59 -8.32
C VAL A 248 21.86 -34.98 -8.45
#